data_9437f015bfb432f2ff6133c446c136ed
#
_entry.id   9437f015bfb432f2ff6133c446c136ed
#
_cell.length_a   1.000
_cell.length_b   1.000
_cell.length_c   1.000
_cell.angle_alpha   90.00
_cell.angle_beta   90.00
_cell.angle_gamma   90.00
#
_symmetry.space_group_name_H-M   'P 1'
#
loop_
_entity.id
_entity.type
_entity.pdbx_description
1 polymer ?
#
loop_
_entity_poly.entity_id
_entity_poly.type
_entity_poly.pdbx_seq_one_letter_code
_entity_poly.pdbx_strand_id
1 'polypeptide(L)'
;MRKHTKIYIDSLGYDTCDFMPCEITGSRGVDIHHIVNRENRIENLMLLTRVKHVELGEIKSKMTYLLETHREFLEVNGVKFDNKWFEEYINKYRQDEIR
;
A
#
# COMPACT_ATOMS: atom_id res chain seq x y z
N MET A 1 17.04 6.08 8.05
CA MET A 1 15.79 5.47 7.56
C MET A 1 14.88 6.55 7.00
N ARG A 2 14.32 6.32 5.84
CA ARG A 2 13.39 7.29 5.24
C ARG A 2 12.09 7.36 6.03
N LYS A 3 11.46 8.53 6.04
CA LYS A 3 10.24 8.78 6.80
C LYS A 3 9.11 7.80 6.47
N HIS A 4 8.87 7.53 5.18
CA HIS A 4 7.81 6.61 4.77
C HIS A 4 8.09 5.17 5.22
N THR A 5 9.35 4.74 5.22
CA THR A 5 9.74 3.42 5.70
C THR A 5 9.46 3.29 7.19
N LYS A 6 9.80 4.32 7.97
CA LYS A 6 9.55 4.32 9.40
C LYS A 6 8.06 4.27 9.71
N ILE A 7 7.25 5.03 9.01
CA ILE A 7 5.79 5.01 9.18
C ILE A 7 5.23 3.61 8.92
N TYR A 8 5.67 2.97 7.84
CA TYR A 8 5.21 1.64 7.49
C TYR A 8 5.57 0.62 8.57
N ILE A 9 6.83 0.59 8.96
CA ILE A 9 7.35 -0.35 9.97
C ILE A 9 6.63 -0.14 11.32
N ASP A 10 6.52 1.10 11.77
CA ASP A 10 5.89 1.43 13.05
C ASP A 10 4.40 1.07 13.04
N SER A 11 3.70 1.36 11.96
CA SER A 11 2.26 1.07 11.85
C SER A 11 1.95 -0.42 11.89
N LEU A 12 2.80 -1.23 11.28
CA LEU A 12 2.61 -2.68 11.25
C LEU A 12 3.25 -3.41 12.43
N GLY A 13 3.98 -2.69 13.26
CA GLY A 13 4.66 -3.27 14.42
C GLY A 13 5.85 -4.13 14.06
N TYR A 14 6.45 -3.92 12.89
CA TYR A 14 7.64 -4.66 12.50
C TYR A 14 8.88 -4.15 13.20
N ASP A 15 9.81 -5.06 13.50
CA ASP A 15 11.17 -4.73 13.88
C ASP A 15 12.02 -4.66 12.60
N THR A 16 13.14 -3.93 12.65
CA THR A 16 14.06 -3.82 11.52
C THR A 16 14.65 -5.15 11.07
N CYS A 17 14.64 -6.16 11.94
CA CYS A 17 15.13 -7.51 11.63
C CYS A 17 14.04 -8.45 11.15
N ASP A 18 12.78 -8.01 11.15
CA ASP A 18 11.67 -8.86 10.77
C ASP A 18 11.61 -9.08 9.26
N PHE A 19 11.08 -10.24 8.89
CA PHE A 19 10.69 -10.50 7.52
C PHE A 19 9.43 -9.67 7.22
N MET A 20 9.50 -8.84 6.19
CA MET A 20 8.37 -7.99 5.78
C MET A 20 7.85 -8.49 4.43
N PRO A 21 6.66 -9.12 4.41
CA PRO A 21 6.14 -9.67 3.17
C PRO A 21 5.59 -8.59 2.24
N CYS A 22 5.77 -8.79 0.95
CA CYS A 22 5.06 -8.06 -0.08
C CYS A 22 3.56 -8.29 0.12
N GLU A 23 2.76 -7.24 0.07
CA GLU A 23 1.33 -7.33 0.36
C GLU A 23 0.55 -8.12 -0.69
N ILE A 24 1.12 -8.29 -1.88
CA ILE A 24 0.47 -9.02 -2.97
C ILE A 24 0.93 -10.48 -3.04
N THR A 25 2.24 -10.72 -2.96
CA THR A 25 2.80 -12.06 -3.20
C THR A 25 3.15 -12.82 -1.94
N GLY A 26 3.34 -12.15 -0.82
CA GLY A 26 3.85 -12.75 0.40
C GLY A 26 5.36 -12.98 0.41
N SER A 27 6.04 -12.77 -0.71
CA SER A 27 7.49 -12.85 -0.80
C SER A 27 8.12 -11.62 -0.14
N ARG A 28 9.42 -11.66 0.10
CA ARG A 28 10.11 -10.55 0.75
C ARG A 28 9.91 -9.25 -0.01
N GLY A 29 9.29 -8.26 0.66
CA GLY A 29 9.11 -6.92 0.10
C GLY A 29 10.37 -6.10 0.21
N VAL A 30 10.63 -5.25 -0.78
CA VAL A 30 11.82 -4.42 -0.83
C VAL A 30 11.54 -2.94 -1.09
N ASP A 31 10.41 -2.64 -1.76
CA ASP A 31 10.06 -1.26 -2.12
C ASP A 31 8.78 -0.83 -1.40
N ILE A 32 8.81 0.33 -0.77
CA ILE A 32 7.59 0.95 -0.25
C ILE A 32 7.06 1.88 -1.32
N HIS A 33 5.89 1.54 -1.85
CA HIS A 33 5.23 2.27 -2.93
C HIS A 33 4.23 3.26 -2.37
N HIS A 34 4.31 4.51 -2.84
CA HIS A 34 3.28 5.52 -2.61
C HIS A 34 2.17 5.27 -3.63
N ILE A 35 0.97 4.88 -3.15
CA ILE A 35 -0.06 4.36 -4.06
C ILE A 35 -0.67 5.45 -4.95
N VAL A 36 -1.16 6.53 -4.39
CA VAL A 36 -1.92 7.54 -5.15
C VAL A 36 -1.23 8.90 -5.25
N ASN A 37 -0.39 9.24 -4.28
CA ASN A 37 0.31 10.52 -4.23
C ASN A 37 1.58 10.36 -3.40
N ARG A 38 2.23 11.46 -3.02
CA ARG A 38 3.48 11.41 -2.24
C ARG A 38 3.27 11.54 -0.74
N GLU A 39 2.04 11.44 -0.28
CA GLU A 39 1.69 11.59 1.12
C GLU A 39 2.25 10.44 1.96
N ASN A 40 2.94 10.77 3.04
CA ASN A 40 3.54 9.79 3.96
C ASN A 40 2.56 9.44 5.06
N ARG A 41 1.64 8.53 4.76
CA ARG A 41 0.68 7.99 5.72
C ARG A 41 0.45 6.52 5.41
N ILE A 42 0.09 5.74 6.42
CA ILE A 42 -0.02 4.28 6.26
C ILE A 42 -1.02 3.87 5.17
N GLU A 43 -2.10 4.62 5.00
CA GLU A 43 -3.10 4.33 3.96
C GLU A 43 -2.52 4.37 2.54
N ASN A 44 -1.46 5.16 2.35
CA ASN A 44 -0.85 5.39 1.04
C ASN A 44 0.45 4.60 0.81
N LEU A 45 0.88 3.82 1.78
CA LEU A 45 2.19 3.14 1.74
C LEU A 45 2.01 1.63 1.68
N MET A 46 2.50 1.02 0.62
CA MET A 46 2.33 -0.41 0.34
C MET A 46 3.68 -1.05 0.06
N LEU A 47 4.00 -2.14 0.75
CA LEU A 47 5.26 -2.85 0.55
C LEU A 47 5.11 -3.86 -0.58
N LEU A 48 5.99 -3.77 -1.56
CA LEU A 48 5.95 -4.62 -2.76
C LEU A 48 7.33 -5.21 -3.04
N THR A 49 7.35 -6.33 -3.77
CA THR A 49 8.58 -6.78 -4.41
C THR A 49 8.92 -5.79 -5.53
N ARG A 50 10.17 -5.76 -5.96
CA ARG A 50 10.60 -4.91 -7.08
C ARG A 50 9.79 -5.24 -8.34
N VAL A 51 9.56 -6.51 -8.61
CA VAL A 51 8.80 -6.96 -9.77
C VAL A 51 7.37 -6.42 -9.74
N LYS A 52 6.67 -6.56 -8.61
CA LYS A 52 5.29 -6.06 -8.49
C LYS A 52 5.21 -4.54 -8.51
N HIS A 53 6.20 -3.87 -7.95
CA HIS A 53 6.27 -2.41 -8.00
C HIS A 53 6.36 -1.92 -9.45
N VAL A 54 7.22 -2.56 -10.25
CA VAL A 54 7.38 -2.21 -11.67
C VAL A 54 6.13 -2.57 -12.48
N GLU A 55 5.55 -3.75 -12.24
CA GLU A 55 4.38 -4.22 -12.99
C GLU A 55 3.11 -3.41 -12.71
N LEU A 56 2.87 -3.02 -11.46
CA LEU A 56 1.58 -2.50 -11.04
C LEU A 56 1.60 -1.07 -10.51
N GLY A 57 2.74 -0.62 -10.01
CA GLY A 57 2.81 0.60 -9.20
C GLY A 57 2.35 1.87 -9.91
N GLU A 58 2.61 1.98 -11.19
CA GLU A 58 2.32 3.20 -11.96
C GLU A 58 1.14 3.02 -12.93
N ILE A 59 0.51 1.86 -12.93
CA ILE A 59 -0.58 1.57 -13.89
C ILE A 59 -1.90 2.08 -13.30
N LYS A 60 -2.47 3.10 -13.92
CA LYS A 60 -3.69 3.76 -13.47
C LYS A 60 -4.88 2.81 -13.33
N SER A 61 -5.01 1.85 -14.23
CA SER A 61 -6.10 0.86 -14.19
C SER A 61 -5.95 -0.15 -13.04
N LYS A 62 -4.82 -0.17 -12.35
CA LYS A 62 -4.59 -1.07 -11.20
C LYS A 62 -4.71 -0.35 -9.85
N MET A 63 -5.00 0.94 -9.84
CA MET A 63 -5.09 1.71 -8.59
C MET A 63 -6.15 1.18 -7.63
N THR A 64 -7.34 0.87 -8.13
CA THR A 64 -8.41 0.33 -7.29
C THR A 64 -7.99 -0.99 -6.66
N TYR A 65 -7.39 -1.87 -7.45
CA TYR A 65 -6.88 -3.15 -6.97
C TYR A 65 -5.84 -2.96 -5.86
N LEU A 66 -4.87 -2.05 -6.08
CA LEU A 66 -3.83 -1.79 -5.07
C LEU A 66 -4.42 -1.22 -3.78
N LEU A 67 -5.34 -0.27 -3.90
CA LEU A 67 -5.98 0.34 -2.73
C LEU A 67 -6.80 -0.68 -1.93
N GLU A 68 -7.59 -1.51 -2.59
CA GLU A 68 -8.40 -2.53 -1.93
C GLU A 68 -7.51 -3.60 -1.28
N THR A 69 -6.46 -4.02 -1.96
CA THR A 69 -5.51 -4.99 -1.44
C THR A 69 -4.81 -4.45 -0.19
N HIS A 70 -4.36 -3.20 -0.23
CA HIS A 70 -3.70 -2.58 0.90
C HIS A 70 -4.64 -2.40 2.10
N ARG A 71 -5.87 -1.96 1.85
CA ARG A 71 -6.87 -1.80 2.91
C ARG A 71 -7.13 -3.14 3.61
N GLU A 72 -7.32 -4.20 2.83
CA GLU A 72 -7.53 -5.54 3.39
C GLU A 72 -6.32 -6.01 4.20
N PHE A 73 -5.11 -5.76 3.68
CA PHE A 73 -3.88 -6.10 4.39
C PHE A 73 -3.79 -5.40 5.75
N LEU A 74 -4.10 -4.12 5.81
CA LEU A 74 -4.10 -3.37 7.06
C LEU A 74 -5.16 -3.91 8.03
N GLU A 75 -6.35 -4.21 7.53
CA GLU A 75 -7.43 -4.75 8.33
C GLU A 75 -7.08 -6.11 8.93
N VAL A 76 -6.57 -7.02 8.11
CA VAL A 76 -6.16 -8.37 8.54
C VAL A 76 -5.05 -8.29 9.59
N ASN A 77 -4.16 -7.33 9.47
CA ASN A 77 -3.06 -7.16 10.41
C ASN A 77 -3.39 -6.29 11.62
N GLY A 78 -4.66 -5.89 11.77
CA GLY A 78 -5.12 -5.13 12.93
C GLY A 78 -4.59 -3.71 12.99
N VAL A 79 -4.18 -3.15 11.88
CA VAL A 79 -3.68 -1.77 11.81
C VAL A 79 -4.85 -0.81 11.68
N LYS A 80 -4.89 0.22 12.52
CA LYS A 80 -5.91 1.27 12.41
C LYS A 80 -5.62 2.14 11.20
N PHE A 81 -6.65 2.46 10.42
CA PHE A 81 -6.52 3.30 9.25
C PHE A 81 -7.77 4.15 9.04
N ASP A 82 -7.63 5.19 8.25
CA ASP A 82 -8.73 6.07 7.88
C ASP A 82 -9.47 5.50 6.67
N ASN A 83 -10.59 4.85 6.92
CA ASN A 83 -11.38 4.23 5.86
C ASN A 83 -11.97 5.25 4.89
N LYS A 84 -12.25 6.48 5.34
CA LYS A 84 -12.75 7.54 4.45
C LYS A 84 -11.73 7.89 3.39
N TRP A 85 -10.45 7.89 3.74
CA TRP A 85 -9.37 8.12 2.78
C TRP A 85 -9.41 7.06 1.67
N PHE A 86 -9.54 5.78 2.04
CA PHE A 86 -9.63 4.68 1.07
C PHE A 86 -10.87 4.81 0.20
N GLU A 87 -12.03 5.08 0.79
CA GLU A 87 -13.27 5.20 0.04
C GLU A 87 -13.22 6.33 -0.98
N GLU A 88 -12.65 7.47 -0.61
CA GLU A 88 -12.50 8.62 -1.50
C GLU A 88 -11.66 8.25 -2.73
N TYR A 89 -10.49 7.65 -2.52
CA TYR A 89 -9.59 7.32 -3.64
C TYR A 89 -10.08 6.12 -4.45
N ILE A 90 -10.63 5.12 -3.80
CA ILE A 90 -11.20 3.97 -4.52
C ILE A 90 -12.34 4.42 -5.44
N ASN A 91 -13.25 5.26 -4.94
CA ASN A 91 -14.34 5.77 -5.75
C ASN A 91 -13.82 6.61 -6.92
N LYS A 92 -12.84 7.46 -6.69
CA LYS A 92 -12.23 8.28 -7.72
C LYS A 92 -11.66 7.42 -8.87
N TYR A 93 -10.86 6.43 -8.55
CA TYR A 93 -10.22 5.59 -9.56
C TYR A 93 -11.18 4.61 -10.20
N ARG A 94 -12.20 4.15 -9.48
CA ARG A 94 -13.24 3.29 -10.04
C ARG A 94 -14.04 4.02 -11.11
N GLN A 95 -14.34 5.29 -10.91
CA GLN A 95 -15.02 6.11 -11.92
C GLN A 95 -14.16 6.27 -13.17
N ASP A 96 -12.85 6.43 -13.00
CA ASP A 96 -11.93 6.52 -14.13
C ASP A 96 -11.85 5.21 -14.92
N GLU A 97 -11.97 4.07 -14.24
CA GLU A 97 -11.93 2.75 -14.87
C GLU A 97 -13.17 2.43 -15.69
N ILE A 98 -14.31 3.04 -15.36
CA ILE A 98 -15.59 2.79 -16.05
C ILE A 98 -15.69 3.54 -17.39
N ARG A 99 -14.88 4.56 -17.60
CA ARG A 99 -14.90 5.36 -18.84
C ARG A 99 -14.29 4.67 -20.02
#